data_592efba05e6c3c0a2927048d48ee4d4a
#
_entry.id   592efba05e6c3c0a2927048d48ee4d4a
#
_cell.length_a   1.000
_cell.length_b   1.000
_cell.length_c   1.000
_cell.angle_alpha   90.00
_cell.angle_beta   90.00
_cell.angle_gamma   90.00
#
_symmetry.space_group_name_H-M   'P 1'
#
loop_
_entity.id
_entity.type
_entity.pdbx_description
1 polymer ?
#
loop_
_entity_poly.entity_id
_entity_poly.type
_entity_poly.pdbx_seq_one_letter_code
_entity_poly.pdbx_strand_id
1 'polypeptide(L)'
;SKGFKNIPSSMNAMTMLAHAKALAKQNQNGICFIGAGCYEHHIPAAVWDLASRGEFLTSYTPYQAEASQGTLQLLYEFQTMIAELTGMEVANASMYDGASALAEAILMATRINPRGTKGRILVAGTVHPMYRETIGTIVRTQHIEIITLPYDPIKGITPLQALKTYPPE
;
A
#
# COMPACT_ATOMS: atom_id res chain seq x y z
N SER A 1 -28.08 -18.77 -26.79
CA SER A 1 -27.34 -18.72 -25.53
C SER A 1 -28.22 -18.07 -24.47
N LYS A 2 -28.46 -18.75 -23.38
CA LYS A 2 -29.17 -18.19 -22.23
C LYS A 2 -28.20 -17.20 -21.57
N GLY A 3 -28.34 -15.89 -21.84
CA GLY A 3 -27.58 -14.83 -21.18
C GLY A 3 -27.81 -14.83 -19.66
N PHE A 4 -26.94 -14.18 -18.94
CA PHE A 4 -27.08 -14.00 -17.48
C PHE A 4 -28.38 -13.24 -17.18
N LYS A 5 -29.28 -13.84 -16.41
CA LYS A 5 -30.62 -13.31 -16.15
C LYS A 5 -30.64 -11.97 -15.40
N ASN A 6 -29.56 -11.59 -14.71
CA ASN A 6 -29.48 -10.40 -13.85
C ASN A 6 -28.46 -9.37 -14.32
N ILE A 7 -27.94 -9.50 -15.55
CA ILE A 7 -27.03 -8.50 -16.12
C ILE A 7 -27.84 -7.69 -17.14
N PRO A 8 -27.92 -6.37 -16.98
CA PRO A 8 -28.61 -5.51 -17.95
C PRO A 8 -27.94 -5.57 -19.32
N SER A 9 -28.69 -5.22 -20.36
CA SER A 9 -28.15 -5.12 -21.71
C SER A 9 -27.00 -4.12 -21.77
N SER A 10 -26.11 -4.29 -22.73
CA SER A 10 -25.04 -3.34 -22.99
C SER A 10 -25.58 -1.94 -23.31
N MET A 11 -24.88 -0.92 -22.86
CA MET A 11 -25.16 0.49 -23.17
C MET A 11 -24.05 1.04 -24.05
N ASN A 12 -24.38 2.00 -24.90
CA ASN A 12 -23.35 2.78 -25.59
C ASN A 12 -22.62 3.69 -24.58
N ALA A 13 -21.42 4.15 -24.94
CA ALA A 13 -20.55 4.93 -24.04
C ALA A 13 -21.24 6.20 -23.48
N MET A 14 -22.01 6.90 -24.30
CA MET A 14 -22.71 8.13 -23.90
C MET A 14 -23.78 7.83 -22.84
N THR A 15 -24.59 6.82 -23.05
CA THR A 15 -25.65 6.40 -22.13
C THR A 15 -25.04 5.89 -20.83
N MET A 16 -23.98 5.08 -20.89
CA MET A 16 -23.27 4.58 -19.73
C MET A 16 -22.65 5.71 -18.90
N LEU A 17 -22.02 6.69 -19.54
CA LEU A 17 -21.46 7.84 -18.86
C LEU A 17 -22.54 8.69 -18.17
N ALA A 18 -23.68 8.93 -18.85
CA ALA A 18 -24.80 9.66 -18.25
C ALA A 18 -25.36 8.91 -17.04
N HIS A 19 -25.52 7.59 -17.14
CA HIS A 19 -25.97 6.74 -16.03
C HIS A 19 -25.00 6.76 -14.85
N ALA A 20 -23.69 6.59 -15.11
CA ALA A 20 -22.68 6.66 -14.07
C ALA A 20 -22.64 8.02 -13.35
N LYS A 21 -22.76 9.12 -14.10
CA LYS A 21 -22.86 10.47 -13.53
C LYS A 21 -24.11 10.65 -12.68
N ALA A 22 -25.24 10.07 -13.10
CA ALA A 22 -26.50 10.12 -12.31
C ALA A 22 -26.36 9.35 -10.99
N LEU A 23 -25.71 8.20 -10.99
CA LEU A 23 -25.39 7.45 -9.77
C LEU A 23 -24.41 8.21 -8.86
N ALA A 24 -23.37 8.79 -9.42
CA ALA A 24 -22.40 9.57 -8.67
C ALA A 24 -23.02 10.76 -7.94
N LYS A 25 -24.03 11.41 -8.55
CA LYS A 25 -24.79 12.51 -7.91
C LYS A 25 -25.61 12.09 -6.69
N GLN A 26 -25.89 10.81 -6.53
CA GLN A 26 -26.62 10.29 -5.36
C GLN A 26 -25.71 10.09 -4.15
N ASN A 27 -24.38 10.11 -4.34
CA ASN A 27 -23.43 10.05 -3.25
C ASN A 27 -23.48 11.37 -2.46
N GLN A 28 -23.49 11.23 -1.15
CA GLN A 28 -23.44 12.40 -0.27
C GLN A 28 -21.99 12.88 -0.17
N ASN A 29 -21.75 14.13 -0.58
CA ASN A 29 -20.45 14.79 -0.42
C ASN A 29 -20.46 15.53 0.92
N GLY A 30 -20.06 14.86 1.97
CA GLY A 30 -19.87 15.42 3.31
C GLY A 30 -18.40 15.41 3.70
N ILE A 31 -18.06 16.08 4.78
CA ILE A 31 -16.73 16.00 5.38
C ILE A 31 -16.58 14.60 6.00
N CYS A 32 -15.53 13.88 5.62
CA CYS A 32 -15.29 12.52 6.08
C CYS A 32 -14.54 12.51 7.43
N PHE A 33 -15.18 11.95 8.46
CA PHE A 33 -14.58 11.75 9.79
C PHE A 33 -14.29 10.28 10.12
N ILE A 34 -14.30 9.39 9.13
CA ILE A 34 -14.06 7.97 9.35
C ILE A 34 -12.65 7.72 9.91
N GLY A 35 -11.64 8.49 9.48
CA GLY A 35 -10.27 8.25 9.85
C GLY A 35 -9.71 6.98 9.20
N ALA A 36 -8.79 6.29 9.89
CA ALA A 36 -8.21 5.02 9.45
C ALA A 36 -7.59 5.03 8.05
N GLY A 37 -7.01 6.16 7.62
CA GLY A 37 -6.40 6.34 6.29
C GLY A 37 -7.31 7.00 5.25
N CYS A 38 -8.60 7.21 5.54
CA CYS A 38 -9.54 7.88 4.64
C CYS A 38 -9.49 9.40 4.83
N TYR A 39 -8.42 10.02 4.39
CA TYR A 39 -8.21 11.47 4.50
C TYR A 39 -8.28 12.14 3.14
N GLU A 40 -8.86 13.33 3.11
CA GLU A 40 -8.87 14.17 1.90
C GLU A 40 -7.47 14.78 1.71
N HIS A 41 -7.00 14.73 0.46
CA HIS A 41 -5.72 15.35 0.06
C HIS A 41 -5.97 16.36 -1.04
N HIS A 42 -5.27 17.50 -0.96
CA HIS A 42 -5.22 18.42 -2.08
C HIS A 42 -4.37 17.82 -3.20
N ILE A 43 -4.99 17.61 -4.37
CA ILE A 43 -4.31 17.09 -5.56
C ILE A 43 -4.21 18.25 -6.57
N PRO A 44 -3.01 18.83 -6.77
CA PRO A 44 -2.82 19.89 -7.76
C PRO A 44 -3.21 19.45 -9.17
N ALA A 45 -3.76 20.37 -9.97
CA ALA A 45 -4.16 20.08 -11.35
C ALA A 45 -2.99 19.53 -12.20
N ALA A 46 -1.77 20.00 -11.95
CA ALA A 46 -0.56 19.53 -12.62
C ALA A 46 -0.34 18.01 -12.49
N VAL A 47 -0.82 17.37 -11.42
CA VAL A 47 -0.70 15.91 -11.25
C VAL A 47 -1.40 15.16 -12.39
N TRP A 48 -2.62 15.59 -12.73
CA TRP A 48 -3.39 14.97 -13.82
C TRP A 48 -2.79 15.25 -15.19
N ASP A 49 -2.34 16.49 -15.41
CA ASP A 49 -1.70 16.88 -16.68
C ASP A 49 -0.40 16.09 -16.90
N LEU A 50 0.42 15.95 -15.89
CA LEU A 50 1.66 15.18 -15.97
C LEU A 50 1.42 13.67 -16.09
N ALA A 51 0.50 13.11 -15.30
CA ALA A 51 0.20 11.69 -15.33
C ALA A 51 -0.41 11.22 -16.67
N SER A 52 -1.07 12.13 -17.40
CA SER A 52 -1.68 11.83 -18.72
C SER A 52 -0.70 11.93 -19.89
N ARG A 53 0.55 12.32 -19.66
CA ARG A 53 1.55 12.45 -20.74
C ARG A 53 1.96 11.08 -21.27
N GLY A 54 2.27 11.03 -22.56
CA GLY A 54 2.64 9.81 -23.28
C GLY A 54 3.87 9.09 -22.70
N GLU A 55 4.75 9.85 -22.04
CA GLU A 55 5.95 9.32 -21.38
C GLU A 55 5.64 8.37 -20.19
N PHE A 56 4.37 8.38 -19.72
CA PHE A 56 3.94 7.59 -18.55
C PHE A 56 2.72 6.72 -18.84
N LEU A 57 1.76 7.24 -19.64
CA LEU A 57 0.40 6.72 -19.72
C LEU A 57 0.30 5.30 -20.29
N THR A 58 1.16 4.94 -21.25
CA THR A 58 1.10 3.66 -21.96
C THR A 58 2.04 2.59 -21.39
N SER A 59 2.68 2.86 -20.26
CA SER A 59 3.59 1.90 -19.64
C SER A 59 2.83 0.66 -19.19
N TYR A 60 3.31 -0.52 -19.61
CA TYR A 60 2.83 -1.81 -19.10
C TYR A 60 3.76 -2.29 -17.98
N THR A 61 4.87 -2.89 -18.33
CA THR A 61 5.92 -3.24 -17.39
C THR A 61 7.23 -2.64 -17.91
N PRO A 62 7.85 -1.71 -17.19
CA PRO A 62 8.98 -0.93 -17.70
C PRO A 62 10.30 -1.70 -17.63
N TYR A 63 10.42 -2.81 -18.36
CA TYR A 63 11.66 -3.59 -18.44
C TYR A 63 12.72 -2.92 -19.31
N GLN A 64 12.30 -2.13 -20.30
CA GLN A 64 13.18 -1.52 -21.29
C GLN A 64 12.57 -0.21 -21.78
N ALA A 65 13.35 0.56 -22.54
CA ALA A 65 12.87 1.79 -23.16
C ALA A 65 11.83 1.48 -24.27
N GLU A 66 10.63 2.04 -24.09
CA GLU A 66 9.49 1.92 -25.00
C GLU A 66 8.79 3.28 -25.14
N ALA A 67 7.56 3.32 -25.65
CA ALA A 67 6.80 4.57 -25.84
C ALA A 67 6.64 5.37 -24.53
N SER A 68 6.46 4.69 -23.39
CA SER A 68 6.38 5.31 -22.05
C SER A 68 7.70 5.19 -21.27
N GLN A 69 8.82 5.43 -21.92
CA GLN A 69 10.16 5.30 -21.31
C GLN A 69 10.43 6.27 -20.14
N GLY A 70 9.67 7.35 -20.02
CA GLY A 70 9.74 8.26 -18.87
C GLY A 70 9.47 7.55 -17.54
N THR A 71 8.73 6.44 -17.57
CA THR A 71 8.51 5.60 -16.38
C THR A 71 9.81 5.00 -15.83
N LEU A 72 10.79 4.67 -16.67
CA LEU A 72 12.10 4.17 -16.22
C LEU A 72 12.83 5.23 -15.40
N GLN A 73 12.87 6.48 -15.89
CA GLN A 73 13.47 7.58 -15.14
C GLN A 73 12.71 7.85 -13.85
N LEU A 74 11.39 7.85 -13.89
CA LEU A 74 10.53 8.06 -12.73
C LEU A 74 10.83 7.05 -11.62
N LEU A 75 11.04 5.78 -11.94
CA LEU A 75 11.39 4.75 -10.97
C LEU A 75 12.71 5.05 -10.25
N TYR A 76 13.74 5.46 -10.96
CA TYR A 76 15.02 5.86 -10.36
C TYR A 76 14.88 7.10 -9.47
N GLU A 77 14.20 8.12 -9.95
CA GLU A 77 13.97 9.35 -9.18
C GLU A 77 13.16 9.08 -7.92
N PHE A 78 12.11 8.25 -8.00
CA PHE A 78 11.31 7.85 -6.86
C PHE A 78 12.17 7.13 -5.79
N GLN A 79 12.99 6.16 -6.20
CA GLN A 79 13.87 5.44 -5.27
C GLN A 79 14.85 6.39 -4.58
N THR A 80 15.43 7.34 -5.31
CA THR A 80 16.33 8.34 -4.76
C THR A 80 15.60 9.24 -3.76
N MET A 81 14.45 9.79 -4.14
CA MET A 81 13.69 10.68 -3.26
C MET A 81 13.23 10.00 -1.97
N ILE A 82 12.78 8.75 -2.04
CA ILE A 82 12.37 8.01 -0.85
C ILE A 82 13.57 7.67 0.05
N ALA A 83 14.69 7.26 -0.53
CA ALA A 83 15.92 7.00 0.23
C ALA A 83 16.39 8.26 0.97
N GLU A 84 16.44 9.41 0.30
CA GLU A 84 16.81 10.68 0.91
C GLU A 84 15.81 11.13 1.99
N LEU A 85 14.50 11.02 1.72
CA LEU A 85 13.45 11.41 2.66
C LEU A 85 13.49 10.60 3.96
N THR A 86 13.79 9.31 3.84
CA THR A 86 13.79 8.37 4.98
C THR A 86 15.16 8.22 5.64
N GLY A 87 16.22 8.73 5.02
CA GLY A 87 17.60 8.56 5.48
C GLY A 87 18.11 7.12 5.32
N MET A 88 17.51 6.33 4.44
CA MET A 88 17.93 4.96 4.12
C MET A 88 18.93 4.95 2.97
N GLU A 89 19.79 3.94 2.93
CA GLU A 89 20.79 3.81 1.87
C GLU A 89 20.16 3.45 0.52
N VAL A 90 19.07 2.67 0.57
CA VAL A 90 18.34 2.20 -0.62
C VAL A 90 16.84 2.19 -0.37
N ALA A 91 16.06 2.38 -1.43
CA ALA A 91 14.64 2.12 -1.49
C ALA A 91 14.32 1.28 -2.72
N ASN A 92 13.30 0.44 -2.67
CA ASN A 92 12.80 -0.22 -3.88
C ASN A 92 11.92 0.74 -4.70
N ALA A 93 11.59 0.36 -5.92
CA ALA A 93 10.76 1.19 -6.80
C ALA A 93 9.35 1.39 -6.25
N SER A 94 8.70 0.33 -5.78
CA SER A 94 7.54 0.32 -4.87
C SER A 94 7.06 -1.10 -4.63
N MET A 95 6.34 -1.29 -3.54
CA MET A 95 5.55 -2.49 -3.28
C MET A 95 4.08 -2.19 -3.59
N TYR A 96 3.24 -3.23 -3.59
CA TYR A 96 1.83 -3.08 -3.94
C TYR A 96 1.10 -2.08 -3.02
N ASP A 97 1.27 -2.26 -1.71
CA ASP A 97 0.79 -1.35 -0.67
C ASP A 97 1.65 -1.45 0.60
N GLY A 98 1.41 -0.58 1.59
CA GLY A 98 2.18 -0.57 2.83
C GLY A 98 1.99 -1.83 3.67
N ALA A 99 0.84 -2.49 3.62
CA ALA A 99 0.58 -3.71 4.38
C ALA A 99 1.37 -4.91 3.81
N SER A 100 1.35 -5.08 2.48
CA SER A 100 2.17 -6.10 1.82
C SER A 100 3.66 -5.79 1.89
N ALA A 101 4.06 -4.52 1.81
CA ALA A 101 5.45 -4.10 2.00
C ALA A 101 5.97 -4.51 3.40
N LEU A 102 5.17 -4.31 4.44
CA LEU A 102 5.54 -4.73 5.79
C LEU A 102 5.63 -6.26 5.91
N ALA A 103 4.73 -7.00 5.29
CA ALA A 103 4.80 -8.47 5.25
C ALA A 103 6.07 -8.96 4.55
N GLU A 104 6.44 -8.38 3.41
CA GLU A 104 7.68 -8.71 2.70
C GLU A 104 8.93 -8.34 3.50
N ALA A 105 8.91 -7.21 4.23
CA ALA A 105 9.98 -6.84 5.14
C ALA A 105 10.16 -7.88 6.27
N ILE A 106 9.07 -8.42 6.82
CA ILE A 106 9.10 -9.49 7.81
C ILE A 106 9.70 -10.77 7.21
N LEU A 107 9.26 -11.16 6.02
CA LEU A 107 9.81 -12.33 5.31
C LEU A 107 11.29 -12.16 5.01
N MET A 108 11.71 -10.98 4.60
CA MET A 108 13.12 -10.64 4.37
C MET A 108 13.93 -10.73 5.67
N ALA A 109 13.45 -10.11 6.74
CA ALA A 109 14.13 -10.12 8.04
C ALA A 109 14.35 -11.55 8.58
N THR A 110 13.34 -12.42 8.43
CA THR A 110 13.44 -13.82 8.86
C THR A 110 14.40 -14.64 8.00
N ARG A 111 14.50 -14.35 6.70
CA ARG A 111 15.42 -15.05 5.78
C ARG A 111 16.88 -14.63 5.93
N ILE A 112 17.11 -13.35 6.22
CA ILE A 112 18.46 -12.80 6.37
C ILE A 112 19.05 -13.13 7.75
N ASN A 113 18.21 -13.24 8.79
CA ASN A 113 18.68 -13.54 10.13
C ASN A 113 19.12 -15.00 10.24
N PRO A 114 20.40 -15.30 10.52
CA PRO A 114 20.91 -16.69 10.67
C PRO A 114 20.22 -17.47 11.79
N ARG A 115 19.65 -16.78 12.78
CA ARG A 115 18.90 -17.35 13.89
C ARG A 115 17.41 -17.49 13.58
N GLY A 116 16.97 -17.04 12.43
CA GLY A 116 15.57 -16.81 12.05
C GLY A 116 14.73 -18.03 11.69
N THR A 117 15.22 -19.25 11.89
CA THR A 117 14.44 -20.47 11.59
C THR A 117 13.26 -20.73 12.53
N LYS A 118 13.15 -19.98 13.62
CA LYS A 118 12.00 -19.95 14.54
C LYS A 118 11.52 -18.51 14.75
N GLY A 119 11.31 -17.79 13.63
CA GLY A 119 11.13 -16.36 13.64
C GLY A 119 10.01 -15.87 14.55
N ARG A 120 10.35 -15.24 15.64
CA ARG A 120 9.49 -14.31 16.38
C ARG A 120 9.72 -12.91 15.84
N ILE A 121 8.65 -12.25 15.46
CA ILE A 121 8.67 -10.86 14.98
C ILE A 121 7.83 -10.02 15.93
N LEU A 122 8.42 -8.97 16.44
CA LEU A 122 7.73 -7.99 17.29
C LEU A 122 7.19 -6.88 16.38
N VAL A 123 5.89 -6.64 16.47
CA VAL A 123 5.22 -5.58 15.72
C VAL A 123 4.66 -4.57 16.70
N ALA A 124 4.96 -3.29 16.52
CA ALA A 124 4.43 -2.24 17.37
C ALA A 124 2.90 -2.21 17.33
N GLY A 125 2.25 -2.08 18.47
CA GLY A 125 0.79 -2.01 18.57
C GLY A 125 0.18 -0.79 17.88
N THR A 126 1.00 0.24 17.61
CA THR A 126 0.65 1.44 16.86
C THR A 126 0.60 1.23 15.34
N VAL A 127 1.07 0.09 14.83
CA VAL A 127 0.90 -0.26 13.42
C VAL A 127 -0.58 -0.42 13.10
N HIS A 128 -1.00 0.12 11.97
CA HIS A 128 -2.41 0.12 11.55
C HIS A 128 -3.02 -1.29 11.65
N PRO A 129 -4.23 -1.44 12.21
CA PRO A 129 -4.85 -2.75 12.43
C PRO A 129 -4.94 -3.61 11.17
N MET A 130 -5.36 -3.01 10.03
CA MET A 130 -5.44 -3.72 8.74
C MET A 130 -4.08 -4.25 8.27
N TYR A 131 -3.00 -3.52 8.54
CA TYR A 131 -1.64 -3.98 8.22
C TYR A 131 -1.29 -5.23 9.02
N ARG A 132 -1.63 -5.25 10.30
CA ARG A 132 -1.40 -6.40 11.18
C ARG A 132 -2.19 -7.64 10.74
N GLU A 133 -3.42 -7.46 10.29
CA GLU A 133 -4.22 -8.56 9.72
C GLU A 133 -3.63 -9.09 8.41
N THR A 134 -3.22 -8.21 7.52
CA THR A 134 -2.57 -8.56 6.25
C THR A 134 -1.27 -9.33 6.48
N ILE A 135 -0.42 -8.85 7.40
CA ILE A 135 0.79 -9.56 7.81
C ILE A 135 0.45 -10.98 8.28
N GLY A 136 -0.50 -11.11 9.20
CA GLY A 136 -0.93 -12.41 9.72
C GLY A 136 -1.37 -13.36 8.61
N THR A 137 -2.05 -12.85 7.59
CA THR A 137 -2.50 -13.62 6.43
C THR A 137 -1.33 -14.09 5.56
N ILE A 138 -0.41 -13.18 5.22
CA ILE A 138 0.69 -13.46 4.28
C ILE A 138 1.73 -14.40 4.91
N VAL A 139 2.11 -14.17 6.19
CA VAL A 139 3.17 -14.95 6.84
C VAL A 139 2.69 -16.24 7.51
N ARG A 140 1.40 -16.47 7.53
CA ARG A 140 0.75 -17.60 8.24
C ARG A 140 1.38 -18.96 7.98
N THR A 141 1.78 -19.23 6.74
CA THR A 141 2.32 -20.52 6.32
C THR A 141 3.84 -20.63 6.49
N GLN A 142 4.48 -19.57 6.93
CA GLN A 142 5.95 -19.51 7.07
C GLN A 142 6.44 -19.84 8.50
N HIS A 143 5.53 -20.27 9.38
CA HIS A 143 5.84 -20.57 10.79
C HIS A 143 6.47 -19.40 11.56
N ILE A 144 6.10 -18.16 11.18
CA ILE A 144 6.54 -16.92 11.83
C ILE A 144 5.52 -16.56 12.90
N GLU A 145 5.98 -16.40 14.14
CA GLU A 145 5.17 -15.92 15.24
C GLU A 145 5.16 -14.39 15.26
N ILE A 146 3.98 -13.78 15.11
CA ILE A 146 3.80 -12.33 15.20
C ILE A 146 3.34 -11.97 16.61
N ILE A 147 4.15 -11.20 17.32
CA ILE A 147 3.84 -10.68 18.65
C ILE A 147 3.57 -9.19 18.53
N THR A 148 2.34 -8.78 18.84
CA THR A 148 2.00 -7.36 18.87
C THR A 148 2.35 -6.77 20.25
N LEU A 149 3.25 -5.79 20.25
CA LEU A 149 3.63 -5.08 21.48
C LEU A 149 2.50 -4.13 21.91
N PRO A 150 2.26 -4.01 23.25
CA PRO A 150 1.31 -3.04 23.76
C PRO A 150 1.75 -1.60 23.42
N TYR A 151 0.80 -0.69 23.33
CA TYR A 151 1.05 0.73 23.15
C TYR A 151 0.32 1.55 24.21
N ASP A 152 0.82 2.76 24.45
CA ASP A 152 0.16 3.74 25.31
C ASP A 152 -0.95 4.43 24.51
N PRO A 153 -2.23 4.24 24.84
CA PRO A 153 -3.34 4.82 24.07
C PRO A 153 -3.45 6.35 24.21
N ILE A 154 -2.86 6.93 25.25
CA ILE A 154 -2.88 8.38 25.47
C ILE A 154 -1.80 9.05 24.63
N LYS A 155 -0.60 8.48 24.64
CA LYS A 155 0.56 9.03 23.91
C LYS A 155 0.64 8.54 22.47
N GLY A 156 -0.07 7.48 22.12
CA GLY A 156 -0.02 6.87 20.76
C GLY A 156 1.34 6.25 20.42
N ILE A 157 2.12 5.80 21.41
CA ILE A 157 3.45 5.25 21.21
C ILE A 157 3.58 3.83 21.78
N THR A 158 4.44 3.02 21.19
CA THR A 158 4.88 1.74 21.79
C THR A 158 6.09 2.02 22.69
N PRO A 159 5.97 1.83 24.02
CA PRO A 159 7.06 2.16 24.93
C PRO A 159 8.23 1.18 24.76
N LEU A 160 9.46 1.69 24.82
CA LEU A 160 10.68 0.85 24.70
C LEU A 160 10.77 -0.25 25.77
N GLN A 161 10.16 -0.04 26.95
CA GLN A 161 10.06 -1.07 27.97
C GLN A 161 9.35 -2.33 27.49
N ALA A 162 8.40 -2.22 26.55
CA ALA A 162 7.73 -3.38 25.98
C ALA A 162 8.70 -4.33 25.25
N LEU A 163 9.80 -3.81 24.70
CA LEU A 163 10.84 -4.62 24.06
C LEU A 163 11.64 -5.45 25.07
N LYS A 164 11.82 -4.96 26.30
CA LYS A 164 12.58 -5.67 27.35
C LYS A 164 11.89 -6.95 27.82
N THR A 165 10.59 -7.08 27.59
CA THR A 165 9.82 -8.29 27.91
C THR A 165 10.13 -9.43 26.93
N TYR A 166 10.70 -9.11 25.77
CA TYR A 166 11.04 -10.04 24.70
C TYR A 166 12.53 -9.90 24.35
N PRO A 167 13.44 -10.43 25.16
CA PRO A 167 14.85 -10.35 24.87
C PRO A 167 15.19 -11.08 23.55
N PRO A 168 16.20 -10.63 22.82
CA PRO A 168 16.70 -11.37 21.68
C PRO A 168 17.22 -12.75 22.12
N GLU A 169 16.81 -13.79 21.43
CA GLU A 169 17.32 -15.16 21.61
C GLU A 169 18.64 -15.38 20.90
#